data_4705168302c940fd684bcbdc4946727c
#
_entry.id   4705168302c940fd684bcbdc4946727c
#
_cell.length_a   1.000
_cell.length_b   1.000
_cell.length_c   1.000
_cell.angle_alpha   90.00
_cell.angle_beta   90.00
_cell.angle_gamma   90.00
#
_symmetry.space_group_name_H-M   'P 1'
#
loop_
_entity.id
_entity.type
_entity.pdbx_description
1 polymer ?
#
loop_
_entity_poly.entity_id
_entity_poly.type
_entity_poly.pdbx_seq_one_letter_code
_entity_poly.pdbx_strand_id
1 'polypeptide(L)'
;MVERGKVEPGDRDRSAAHAPARLAGWVRRAAGRLSVRLFVGLLAAFSLCGVLVYGIVSWAFPYGFDSVVAAREAGAADVMQGDGVSTWTFAEAGGDPPGTGAAVSITVDAQRAAIEDTFVTLLLPMIGVIVALSAVVAWLCSWLIIRPMQQANRRLAELNGRLATANDELARETRVVRAMERERRDFFMAASHELKTPVAVLHAQVEGMMMNLGDYADRDAVLPRALRTVERMQRIVGQTLTVSRMDAAELGERRWLRLRDLIEDAVEGHDALARQRNVTVDCNVDGGTALHAVPGLLDKAFDAVVGNAVAYAAPGSVICIETGMVLVPGRCETMPGALTVTVRNRAEQLAEADLARLGEPFFRPDVSRSSATGGTGLGIHIAHTIFRSQGCTP
;
A
#
# COMPACT_ATOMS: atom_id res chain seq x y z
N MET A 1 -35.74 26.95 17.04
CA MET A 1 -35.61 27.45 15.67
C MET A 1 -34.09 27.73 15.48
N VAL A 2 -33.32 26.75 15.06
CA VAL A 2 -31.88 26.87 14.80
C VAL A 2 -31.66 26.23 13.44
N GLU A 3 -31.30 27.07 12.48
CA GLU A 3 -31.00 26.68 11.10
C GLU A 3 -29.85 25.67 11.03
N ARG A 4 -30.14 24.54 10.42
CA ARG A 4 -29.11 23.58 9.98
C ARG A 4 -28.40 24.14 8.76
N GLY A 5 -27.20 24.67 8.95
CA GLY A 5 -26.29 24.96 7.87
C GLY A 5 -25.95 23.66 7.07
N LYS A 6 -26.43 23.62 5.85
CA LYS A 6 -26.04 22.65 4.83
C LYS A 6 -24.57 22.88 4.50
N VAL A 7 -23.69 21.98 4.93
CA VAL A 7 -22.32 21.89 4.41
C VAL A 7 -22.41 21.18 3.06
N GLU A 8 -22.21 21.90 1.99
CA GLU A 8 -22.10 21.34 0.63
C GLU A 8 -20.80 20.50 0.51
N PRO A 9 -20.87 19.26 0.04
CA PRO A 9 -19.70 18.44 -0.26
C PRO A 9 -19.26 18.76 -1.70
N GLY A 10 -18.47 19.83 -1.89
CA GLY A 10 -18.28 20.28 -3.28
C GLY A 10 -16.90 20.71 -3.72
N ASP A 11 -15.90 20.90 -2.86
CA ASP A 11 -14.66 21.57 -3.32
C ASP A 11 -13.37 20.74 -3.29
N ARG A 12 -13.34 19.62 -2.58
CA ARG A 12 -12.16 18.74 -2.55
C ARG A 12 -12.11 17.72 -3.72
N ASP A 13 -13.26 17.34 -4.27
CA ASP A 13 -13.32 16.40 -5.41
C ASP A 13 -13.02 17.08 -6.76
N ARG A 14 -13.22 18.39 -6.90
CA ARG A 14 -12.92 19.12 -8.14
C ARG A 14 -11.41 19.30 -8.38
N SER A 15 -10.60 19.36 -7.32
CA SER A 15 -9.14 19.48 -7.43
C SER A 15 -8.48 18.19 -7.93
N ALA A 16 -8.96 17.03 -7.50
CA ALA A 16 -8.44 15.72 -7.93
C ALA A 16 -8.81 15.37 -9.37
N ALA A 17 -9.97 15.80 -9.86
CA ALA A 17 -10.42 15.54 -11.24
C ALA A 17 -9.70 16.39 -12.30
N HIS A 18 -9.09 17.52 -11.94
CA HIS A 18 -8.37 18.39 -12.89
C HIS A 18 -6.89 18.06 -13.09
N ALA A 19 -6.28 17.26 -12.23
CA ALA A 19 -4.89 16.83 -12.38
C ALA A 19 -4.63 15.98 -13.64
N PRO A 20 -5.45 14.99 -14.00
CA PRO A 20 -5.23 14.20 -15.22
C PRO A 20 -5.45 15.01 -16.50
N ALA A 21 -6.36 15.99 -16.50
CA ALA A 21 -6.61 16.84 -17.68
C ALA A 21 -5.44 17.81 -17.97
N ARG A 22 -4.78 18.33 -16.94
CA ARG A 22 -3.58 19.19 -17.10
C ARG A 22 -2.37 18.40 -17.58
N LEU A 23 -2.18 17.17 -17.06
CA LEU A 23 -1.13 16.26 -17.52
C LEU A 23 -1.36 15.84 -18.97
N ALA A 24 -2.58 15.47 -19.35
CA ALA A 24 -2.95 15.14 -20.73
C ALA A 24 -2.75 16.32 -21.69
N GLY A 25 -3.02 17.55 -21.26
CA GLY A 25 -2.78 18.77 -22.02
C GLY A 25 -1.29 19.08 -22.19
N TRP A 26 -0.46 18.81 -21.18
CA TRP A 26 1.00 18.96 -21.26
C TRP A 26 1.61 17.89 -22.16
N VAL A 27 1.21 16.63 -22.01
CA VAL A 27 1.65 15.51 -22.86
C VAL A 27 1.27 15.75 -24.32
N ARG A 28 0.07 16.24 -24.60
CA ARG A 28 -0.39 16.56 -25.95
C ARG A 28 0.40 17.70 -26.57
N ARG A 29 0.76 18.74 -25.79
CA ARG A 29 1.63 19.85 -26.24
C ARG A 29 3.08 19.42 -26.41
N ALA A 30 3.60 18.56 -25.56
CA ALA A 30 4.95 18.00 -25.67
C ALA A 30 5.06 17.05 -26.87
N ALA A 31 4.08 16.18 -27.08
CA ALA A 31 3.97 15.30 -28.26
C ALA A 31 3.79 16.11 -29.57
N GLY A 32 3.02 17.20 -29.54
CA GLY A 32 2.88 18.09 -30.69
C GLY A 32 4.18 18.79 -31.06
N ARG A 33 4.94 19.26 -30.08
CA ARG A 33 6.27 19.86 -30.35
C ARG A 33 7.30 18.83 -30.81
N LEU A 34 7.20 17.60 -30.33
CA LEU A 34 8.07 16.50 -30.72
C LEU A 34 7.77 16.03 -32.15
N SER A 35 6.48 15.91 -32.50
CA SER A 35 6.06 15.57 -33.87
C SER A 35 6.43 16.65 -34.89
N VAL A 36 6.32 17.93 -34.51
CA VAL A 36 6.76 19.05 -35.38
C VAL A 36 8.27 19.02 -35.57
N ARG A 37 9.05 18.83 -34.52
CA ARG A 37 10.51 18.73 -34.62
C ARG A 37 10.96 17.54 -35.46
N LEU A 38 10.29 16.41 -35.32
CA LEU A 38 10.49 15.22 -36.15
C LEU A 38 10.14 15.48 -37.60
N PHE A 39 8.99 16.10 -37.85
CA PHE A 39 8.53 16.42 -39.19
C PHE A 39 9.50 17.40 -39.89
N VAL A 40 9.93 18.45 -39.18
CA VAL A 40 10.92 19.42 -39.70
C VAL A 40 12.27 18.73 -39.92
N GLY A 41 12.73 17.87 -39.04
CA GLY A 41 13.97 17.11 -39.20
C GLY A 41 13.93 16.15 -40.38
N LEU A 42 12.83 15.40 -40.57
CA LEU A 42 12.59 14.55 -41.71
C LEU A 42 12.53 15.35 -43.01
N LEU A 43 11.79 16.46 -43.02
CA LEU A 43 11.68 17.33 -44.19
C LEU A 43 13.04 17.89 -44.59
N ALA A 44 13.84 18.36 -43.62
CA ALA A 44 15.20 18.85 -43.86
C ALA A 44 16.12 17.74 -44.41
N ALA A 45 16.01 16.50 -43.87
CA ALA A 45 16.78 15.37 -44.34
C ALA A 45 16.38 14.96 -45.76
N PHE A 46 15.08 14.90 -46.08
CA PHE A 46 14.62 14.65 -47.43
C PHE A 46 15.04 15.77 -48.43
N SER A 47 14.94 17.04 -48.01
CA SER A 47 15.38 18.18 -48.84
C SER A 47 16.89 18.13 -49.10
N LEU A 48 17.70 17.80 -48.09
CA LEU A 48 19.15 17.64 -48.23
C LEU A 48 19.47 16.47 -49.18
N CYS A 49 18.74 15.34 -49.03
CA CYS A 49 18.89 14.21 -49.95
C CYS A 49 18.54 14.60 -51.40
N GLY A 50 17.45 15.33 -51.60
CA GLY A 50 17.07 15.82 -52.93
C GLY A 50 18.12 16.73 -53.56
N VAL A 51 18.71 17.65 -52.75
CA VAL A 51 19.77 18.55 -53.22
C VAL A 51 21.07 17.78 -53.54
N LEU A 52 21.41 16.77 -52.71
CA LEU A 52 22.58 15.91 -52.97
C LEU A 52 22.40 15.08 -54.23
N VAL A 53 21.25 14.47 -54.40
CA VAL A 53 20.90 13.69 -55.61
C VAL A 53 20.95 14.59 -56.83
N TYR A 54 20.31 15.78 -56.79
CA TYR A 54 20.35 16.74 -57.88
C TYR A 54 21.78 17.19 -58.20
N GLY A 55 22.58 17.48 -57.18
CA GLY A 55 24.01 17.87 -57.34
C GLY A 55 24.85 16.76 -57.99
N ILE A 56 24.66 15.49 -57.55
CA ILE A 56 25.37 14.35 -58.14
C ILE A 56 24.95 14.14 -59.58
N VAL A 57 23.64 14.19 -59.86
CA VAL A 57 23.14 14.04 -61.23
C VAL A 57 23.63 15.20 -62.10
N SER A 58 23.54 16.45 -61.65
CA SER A 58 23.97 17.63 -62.39
C SER A 58 25.48 17.66 -62.64
N TRP A 59 26.28 17.16 -61.70
CA TRP A 59 27.73 17.07 -61.83
C TRP A 59 28.15 15.89 -62.75
N ALA A 60 27.52 14.74 -62.60
CA ALA A 60 27.90 13.57 -63.37
C ALA A 60 27.31 13.52 -64.79
N PHE A 61 26.19 14.22 -65.04
CA PHE A 61 25.52 14.20 -66.33
C PHE A 61 26.41 14.83 -67.46
N PRO A 62 27.11 15.96 -67.29
CA PRO A 62 28.04 16.48 -68.29
C PRO A 62 29.16 15.51 -68.59
N TYR A 63 29.80 14.91 -67.56
CA TYR A 63 30.90 13.92 -67.74
C TYR A 63 30.44 12.68 -68.47
N GLY A 64 29.22 12.18 -68.14
CA GLY A 64 28.63 11.07 -68.84
C GLY A 64 28.29 11.43 -70.31
N PHE A 65 27.75 12.59 -70.54
CA PHE A 65 27.45 13.07 -71.89
C PHE A 65 28.70 13.32 -72.74
N ASP A 66 29.70 13.96 -72.14
CA ASP A 66 30.99 14.21 -72.84
C ASP A 66 31.72 12.90 -73.15
N SER A 67 31.64 11.88 -72.23
CA SER A 67 32.22 10.58 -72.47
C SER A 67 31.49 9.80 -73.59
N VAL A 68 30.17 9.95 -73.66
CA VAL A 68 29.35 9.38 -74.73
C VAL A 68 29.64 10.08 -76.07
N VAL A 69 29.82 11.40 -76.04
CA VAL A 69 30.21 12.16 -77.26
C VAL A 69 31.64 11.81 -77.68
N ALA A 70 32.58 11.72 -76.76
CA ALA A 70 33.97 11.33 -77.06
C ALA A 70 34.07 9.86 -77.55
N ALA A 71 33.26 8.94 -76.96
CA ALA A 71 33.16 7.58 -77.41
C ALA A 71 32.51 7.50 -78.81
N ARG A 72 31.62 8.42 -79.12
CA ARG A 72 31.00 8.52 -80.45
C ARG A 72 31.98 9.02 -81.47
N GLU A 73 32.82 10.02 -81.13
CA GLU A 73 33.87 10.50 -82.00
C GLU A 73 34.99 9.46 -82.21
N ALA A 74 35.37 8.73 -81.13
CA ALA A 74 36.33 7.65 -81.19
C ALA A 74 35.81 6.45 -81.99
N GLY A 75 34.53 6.07 -81.75
CA GLY A 75 33.87 4.99 -82.49
C GLY A 75 33.65 5.28 -83.96
N ALA A 76 33.46 6.55 -84.33
CA ALA A 76 33.38 6.94 -85.73
C ALA A 76 34.73 6.77 -86.48
N ALA A 77 35.82 6.78 -85.75
CA ALA A 77 37.15 6.52 -86.31
C ALA A 77 37.50 5.02 -86.40
N ASP A 78 36.91 4.19 -85.56
CA ASP A 78 37.27 2.75 -85.42
C ASP A 78 36.33 1.77 -86.24
N VAL A 79 35.19 2.28 -86.75
CA VAL A 79 34.21 1.48 -87.51
C VAL A 79 34.71 1.09 -88.91
N MET A 80 35.91 1.50 -89.20
CA MET A 80 36.51 1.00 -90.48
C MET A 80 37.17 -0.39 -90.41
N GLN A 81 37.21 -1.01 -89.23
CA GLN A 81 37.94 -2.28 -89.06
C GLN A 81 37.39 -3.13 -87.93
N GLY A 82 36.30 -3.95 -88.16
CA GLY A 82 35.97 -4.98 -87.17
C GLY A 82 34.61 -5.58 -87.31
N ASP A 83 34.54 -6.89 -87.42
CA ASP A 83 33.40 -7.81 -87.47
C ASP A 83 32.39 -7.63 -86.31
N GLY A 84 31.12 -7.50 -86.68
CA GLY A 84 30.00 -7.65 -85.69
C GLY A 84 28.99 -6.48 -85.58
N VAL A 85 28.90 -5.63 -86.57
CA VAL A 85 27.96 -4.47 -86.57
C VAL A 85 26.76 -4.78 -87.44
N SER A 86 25.55 -4.82 -86.92
CA SER A 86 24.31 -4.86 -87.69
C SER A 86 24.09 -3.51 -88.36
N THR A 87 24.53 -3.46 -89.58
CA THR A 87 24.34 -2.28 -90.44
C THR A 87 22.97 -2.31 -91.09
N TRP A 88 22.11 -1.37 -90.73
CA TRP A 88 20.85 -1.12 -91.47
C TRP A 88 21.15 -0.07 -92.52
N THR A 89 21.18 -0.50 -93.85
CA THR A 89 21.26 0.37 -94.98
C THR A 89 19.83 0.69 -95.45
N PHE A 90 19.44 1.94 -95.34
CA PHE A 90 18.24 2.43 -96.00
C PHE A 90 18.62 2.84 -97.40
N ALA A 91 18.17 2.10 -98.33
CA ALA A 91 18.27 2.48 -99.74
C ALA A 91 17.08 3.42 -100.06
N GLU A 92 17.36 4.66 -100.44
CA GLU A 92 16.38 5.57 -101.00
C GLU A 92 16.07 5.10 -102.45
N ALA A 93 14.78 4.72 -102.65
CA ALA A 93 14.28 4.33 -103.95
C ALA A 93 14.04 5.56 -104.81
N GLY A 94 15.00 5.95 -105.62
CA GLY A 94 14.86 7.01 -106.63
C GLY A 94 16.14 7.10 -107.46
N GLY A 95 16.06 6.59 -108.65
CA GLY A 95 17.22 6.37 -109.53
C GLY A 95 17.96 7.63 -109.91
N ASP A 96 19.29 7.53 -109.72
CA ASP A 96 20.33 8.06 -110.59
C ASP A 96 21.72 7.52 -110.13
N PRO A 97 22.79 7.59 -110.94
CA PRO A 97 23.89 6.65 -110.92
C PRO A 97 24.90 6.84 -109.81
N PRO A 98 25.82 5.87 -109.70
CA PRO A 98 26.57 5.60 -108.40
C PRO A 98 27.65 6.64 -108.14
N GLY A 99 27.49 7.32 -107.07
CA GLY A 99 28.55 8.21 -106.57
C GLY A 99 28.14 8.80 -105.26
N THR A 100 28.76 8.35 -104.21
CA THR A 100 28.76 8.93 -102.86
C THR A 100 27.42 8.87 -102.07
N GLY A 101 26.95 7.70 -101.82
CA GLY A 101 25.95 7.51 -100.74
C GLY A 101 26.67 7.48 -99.39
N ALA A 102 26.47 8.48 -98.57
CA ALA A 102 26.92 8.47 -97.19
C ALA A 102 26.05 7.42 -96.44
N ALA A 103 26.64 6.28 -96.17
CA ALA A 103 26.04 5.33 -95.28
C ALA A 103 26.05 5.83 -93.85
N VAL A 104 24.90 6.19 -93.35
CA VAL A 104 24.70 6.49 -91.93
C VAL A 104 24.52 5.21 -91.17
N SER A 105 25.57 4.63 -90.64
CA SER A 105 25.47 3.48 -89.79
C SER A 105 25.17 3.95 -88.36
N ILE A 106 24.06 3.63 -87.83
CA ILE A 106 23.70 3.89 -86.48
C ILE A 106 24.12 2.68 -85.64
N THR A 107 25.20 2.79 -84.89
CA THR A 107 25.66 1.73 -84.03
C THR A 107 24.84 1.79 -82.72
N VAL A 108 23.67 1.12 -82.72
CA VAL A 108 22.74 1.11 -81.58
C VAL A 108 23.37 0.37 -80.34
N ASP A 109 24.24 -0.57 -80.57
CA ASP A 109 24.78 -1.42 -79.46
C ASP A 109 25.85 -0.67 -78.63
N ALA A 110 26.68 0.16 -79.22
CA ALA A 110 27.65 0.96 -78.47
C ALA A 110 26.99 2.03 -77.63
N GLN A 111 25.90 2.65 -78.12
CA GLN A 111 25.12 3.60 -77.35
C GLN A 111 24.39 2.93 -76.17
N ARG A 112 23.88 1.71 -76.34
CA ARG A 112 23.20 0.95 -75.28
C ARG A 112 24.21 0.60 -74.14
N ALA A 113 25.36 0.06 -74.48
CA ALA A 113 26.39 -0.25 -73.50
C ALA A 113 26.90 0.94 -72.74
N ALA A 114 27.09 2.12 -73.39
CA ALA A 114 27.50 3.33 -72.73
C ALA A 114 26.41 3.92 -71.81
N ILE A 115 25.14 3.78 -72.17
CA ILE A 115 24.02 4.23 -71.34
C ILE A 115 23.86 3.28 -70.13
N GLU A 116 24.00 1.94 -70.28
CA GLU A 116 23.94 0.98 -69.21
C GLU A 116 25.08 1.16 -68.21
N ASP A 117 26.28 1.37 -68.66
CA ASP A 117 27.45 1.59 -67.79
C ASP A 117 27.34 2.92 -67.02
N THR A 118 26.88 4.00 -67.66
CA THR A 118 26.61 5.28 -67.02
C THR A 118 25.51 5.20 -66.02
N PHE A 119 24.47 4.44 -66.31
CA PHE A 119 23.34 4.26 -65.39
C PHE A 119 23.76 3.46 -64.13
N VAL A 120 24.50 2.38 -64.28
CA VAL A 120 25.02 1.57 -63.17
C VAL A 120 25.99 2.39 -62.31
N THR A 121 26.86 3.17 -62.94
CA THR A 121 27.87 3.99 -62.24
C THR A 121 27.24 5.10 -61.42
N LEU A 122 26.08 5.67 -61.84
CA LEU A 122 25.37 6.68 -61.11
C LEU A 122 24.38 6.14 -60.09
N LEU A 123 23.74 5.01 -60.35
CA LEU A 123 22.69 4.42 -59.54
C LEU A 123 23.25 3.81 -58.19
N LEU A 124 24.40 3.15 -58.28
CA LEU A 124 25.04 2.53 -57.11
C LEU A 124 25.42 3.52 -56.02
N PRO A 125 26.14 4.65 -56.27
CA PRO A 125 26.43 5.62 -55.24
C PRO A 125 25.18 6.35 -54.72
N MET A 126 24.15 6.54 -55.59
CA MET A 126 22.89 7.14 -55.17
C MET A 126 22.14 6.28 -54.17
N ILE A 127 22.06 4.96 -54.41
CA ILE A 127 21.51 4.00 -53.42
C ILE A 127 22.31 4.05 -52.13
N GLY A 128 23.64 4.08 -52.19
CA GLY A 128 24.50 4.19 -51.03
C GLY A 128 24.23 5.41 -50.17
N VAL A 129 24.03 6.57 -50.79
CA VAL A 129 23.67 7.83 -50.09
C VAL A 129 22.31 7.74 -49.41
N ILE A 130 21.30 7.18 -50.10
CA ILE A 130 19.95 7.02 -49.53
C ILE A 130 19.97 6.07 -48.32
N VAL A 131 20.70 4.95 -48.42
CA VAL A 131 20.84 3.99 -47.33
C VAL A 131 21.58 4.62 -46.13
N ALA A 132 22.67 5.34 -46.37
CA ALA A 132 23.40 6.04 -45.32
C ALA A 132 22.56 7.10 -44.61
N LEU A 133 21.80 7.89 -45.37
CA LEU A 133 20.92 8.93 -44.82
C LEU A 133 19.77 8.34 -44.02
N SER A 134 19.13 7.27 -44.51
CA SER A 134 18.10 6.55 -43.74
C SER A 134 18.64 5.92 -42.47
N ALA A 135 19.85 5.41 -42.44
CA ALA A 135 20.51 4.90 -41.24
C ALA A 135 20.77 6.05 -40.20
N VAL A 136 21.22 7.22 -40.67
CA VAL A 136 21.41 8.39 -39.78
C VAL A 136 20.07 8.87 -39.21
N VAL A 137 19.01 8.94 -40.02
CA VAL A 137 17.67 9.34 -39.54
C VAL A 137 17.15 8.32 -38.52
N ALA A 138 17.28 7.03 -38.79
CA ALA A 138 16.86 5.98 -37.87
C ALA A 138 17.65 6.05 -36.54
N TRP A 139 18.96 6.30 -36.59
CA TRP A 139 19.80 6.46 -35.41
C TRP A 139 19.39 7.71 -34.58
N LEU A 140 19.16 8.84 -35.25
CA LEU A 140 18.68 10.09 -34.64
C LEU A 140 17.31 9.90 -33.99
N CYS A 141 16.36 9.24 -34.66
CA CYS A 141 15.05 8.91 -34.10
C CYS A 141 15.17 8.01 -32.85
N SER A 142 16.02 6.99 -32.92
CA SER A 142 16.27 6.12 -31.77
C SER A 142 16.87 6.88 -30.59
N TRP A 143 17.84 7.74 -30.84
CA TRP A 143 18.51 8.50 -29.78
C TRP A 143 17.66 9.61 -29.17
N LEU A 144 16.94 10.40 -29.99
CA LEU A 144 16.15 11.55 -29.54
C LEU A 144 14.77 11.19 -28.97
N ILE A 145 14.18 10.09 -29.38
CA ILE A 145 12.78 9.76 -29.05
C ILE A 145 12.65 8.48 -28.26
N ILE A 146 13.21 7.38 -28.79
CA ILE A 146 12.96 6.06 -28.20
C ILE A 146 13.63 5.94 -26.83
N ARG A 147 14.88 6.38 -26.68
CA ARG A 147 15.60 6.30 -25.41
C ARG A 147 14.95 7.11 -24.28
N PRO A 148 14.64 8.42 -24.43
CA PRO A 148 13.98 9.18 -23.37
C PRO A 148 12.56 8.70 -23.08
N MET A 149 11.84 8.21 -24.09
CA MET A 149 10.51 7.65 -23.89
C MET A 149 10.55 6.35 -23.05
N GLN A 150 11.52 5.48 -23.33
CA GLN A 150 11.72 4.26 -22.51
C GLN A 150 12.14 4.61 -21.07
N GLN A 151 12.98 5.61 -20.88
CA GLN A 151 13.36 6.09 -19.54
C GLN A 151 12.16 6.68 -18.78
N ALA A 152 11.34 7.48 -19.47
CA ALA A 152 10.11 8.04 -18.88
C ALA A 152 9.12 6.95 -18.48
N ASN A 153 8.91 5.94 -19.34
CA ASN A 153 8.04 4.81 -19.02
C ASN A 153 8.54 3.97 -17.84
N ARG A 154 9.88 3.74 -17.75
CA ARG A 154 10.47 3.04 -16.59
C ARG A 154 10.27 3.82 -15.30
N ARG A 155 10.48 5.16 -15.33
CA ARG A 155 10.23 6.02 -14.16
C ARG A 155 8.76 6.03 -13.75
N LEU A 156 7.83 6.07 -14.72
CA LEU A 156 6.40 5.98 -14.44
C LEU A 156 6.01 4.63 -13.83
N ALA A 157 6.57 3.54 -14.33
CA ALA A 157 6.34 2.21 -13.75
C ALA A 157 6.88 2.11 -12.32
N GLU A 158 8.08 2.66 -12.05
CA GLU A 158 8.67 2.71 -10.72
C GLU A 158 7.84 3.55 -9.74
N LEU A 159 7.41 4.75 -10.18
CA LEU A 159 6.55 5.62 -9.36
C LEU A 159 5.19 4.98 -9.07
N ASN A 160 4.58 4.33 -10.06
CA ASN A 160 3.33 3.60 -9.86
C ASN A 160 3.50 2.43 -8.89
N GLY A 161 4.63 1.72 -8.95
CA GLY A 161 4.97 0.68 -7.98
C GLY A 161 5.09 1.23 -6.55
N ARG A 162 5.81 2.34 -6.37
CA ARG A 162 5.94 3.00 -5.06
C ARG A 162 4.60 3.53 -4.53
N LEU A 163 3.75 4.09 -5.40
CA LEU A 163 2.40 4.53 -5.03
C LEU A 163 1.51 3.37 -4.61
N ALA A 164 1.59 2.24 -5.30
CA ALA A 164 0.83 1.04 -4.93
C ALA A 164 1.25 0.52 -3.55
N THR A 165 2.56 0.39 -3.28
CA THR A 165 3.05 -0.04 -1.96
C THR A 165 2.66 0.92 -0.84
N ALA A 166 2.80 2.24 -1.05
CA ALA A 166 2.38 3.25 -0.07
C ALA A 166 0.87 3.24 0.20
N ASN A 167 0.06 3.04 -0.84
CA ASN A 167 -1.40 2.90 -0.69
C ASN A 167 -1.79 1.64 0.08
N ASP A 168 -1.09 0.51 -0.14
CA ASP A 168 -1.34 -0.72 0.60
C ASP A 168 -0.96 -0.56 2.08
N GLU A 169 0.12 0.13 2.38
CA GLU A 169 0.55 0.45 3.74
C GLU A 169 -0.47 1.36 4.45
N LEU A 170 -0.86 2.45 3.82
CA LEU A 170 -1.92 3.34 4.33
C LEU A 170 -3.26 2.61 4.53
N ALA A 171 -3.62 1.70 3.63
CA ALA A 171 -4.82 0.90 3.77
C ALA A 171 -4.76 -0.06 4.96
N ARG A 172 -3.58 -0.62 5.27
CA ARG A 172 -3.36 -1.45 6.47
C ARG A 172 -3.47 -0.62 7.74
N GLU A 173 -2.76 0.51 7.82
CA GLU A 173 -2.83 1.42 8.97
C GLU A 173 -4.26 1.91 9.22
N THR A 174 -4.96 2.32 8.16
CA THR A 174 -6.35 2.77 8.25
C THR A 174 -7.29 1.68 8.77
N ARG A 175 -7.05 0.40 8.40
CA ARG A 175 -7.83 -0.73 8.93
C ARG A 175 -7.60 -0.93 10.42
N VAL A 176 -6.35 -0.84 10.87
CA VAL A 176 -5.99 -0.97 12.29
C VAL A 176 -6.63 0.15 13.10
N VAL A 177 -6.48 1.41 12.67
CA VAL A 177 -7.09 2.57 13.36
C VAL A 177 -8.60 2.44 13.43
N ARG A 178 -9.27 2.06 12.33
CA ARG A 178 -10.72 1.86 12.32
C ARG A 178 -11.19 0.70 13.21
N ALA A 179 -10.38 -0.35 13.33
CA ALA A 179 -10.68 -1.44 14.24
C ALA A 179 -10.61 -0.98 15.70
N MET A 180 -9.55 -0.24 16.08
CA MET A 180 -9.41 0.36 17.42
C MET A 180 -10.55 1.35 17.73
N GLU A 181 -10.93 2.20 16.77
CA GLU A 181 -12.06 3.14 16.97
C GLU A 181 -13.39 2.42 17.19
N ARG A 182 -13.64 1.29 16.49
CA ARG A 182 -14.85 0.47 16.70
C ARG A 182 -14.84 -0.16 18.09
N GLU A 183 -13.74 -0.80 18.45
CA GLU A 183 -13.58 -1.43 19.76
C GLU A 183 -13.79 -0.40 20.89
N ARG A 184 -13.21 0.79 20.77
CA ARG A 184 -13.43 1.89 21.71
C ARG A 184 -14.89 2.34 21.77
N ARG A 185 -15.56 2.48 20.61
CA ARG A 185 -16.96 2.87 20.56
C ARG A 185 -17.86 1.84 21.22
N ASP A 186 -17.64 0.56 20.91
CA ASP A 186 -18.41 -0.55 21.46
C ASP A 186 -18.23 -0.64 22.98
N PHE A 187 -17.00 -0.42 23.47
CA PHE A 187 -16.71 -0.31 24.89
C PHE A 187 -17.51 0.80 25.58
N PHE A 188 -17.53 2.02 25.03
CA PHE A 188 -18.26 3.13 25.64
C PHE A 188 -19.80 2.96 25.55
N MET A 189 -20.29 2.32 24.49
CA MET A 189 -21.71 1.96 24.40
C MET A 189 -22.08 0.93 25.48
N ALA A 190 -21.28 -0.10 25.65
CA ALA A 190 -21.48 -1.10 26.68
C ALA A 190 -21.39 -0.50 28.09
N ALA A 191 -20.41 0.36 28.36
CA ALA A 191 -20.28 1.07 29.63
C ALA A 191 -21.52 1.94 29.95
N SER A 192 -22.03 2.66 28.93
CA SER A 192 -23.22 3.47 29.07
C SER A 192 -24.46 2.65 29.39
N HIS A 193 -24.59 1.47 28.77
CA HIS A 193 -25.68 0.53 29.03
C HIS A 193 -25.61 -0.03 30.44
N GLU A 194 -24.40 -0.44 30.89
CA GLU A 194 -24.18 -0.99 32.22
C GLU A 194 -24.34 0.06 33.34
N LEU A 195 -24.17 1.35 33.06
CA LEU A 195 -24.44 2.44 33.98
C LEU A 195 -25.96 2.78 34.02
N LYS A 196 -26.67 2.68 32.93
CA LYS A 196 -28.10 3.00 32.86
C LYS A 196 -28.95 2.13 33.79
N THR A 197 -28.61 0.83 33.87
CA THR A 197 -29.36 -0.13 34.68
C THR A 197 -29.27 0.18 36.18
N PRO A 198 -28.09 0.33 36.83
CA PRO A 198 -28.00 0.68 38.25
C PRO A 198 -28.59 2.05 38.56
N VAL A 199 -28.48 3.05 37.63
CA VAL A 199 -29.13 4.35 37.81
C VAL A 199 -30.66 4.19 37.91
N ALA A 200 -31.27 3.38 37.02
CA ALA A 200 -32.71 3.14 37.06
C ALA A 200 -33.13 2.39 38.35
N VAL A 201 -32.32 1.43 38.80
CA VAL A 201 -32.58 0.70 40.07
C VAL A 201 -32.47 1.64 41.24
N LEU A 202 -31.42 2.49 41.32
CA LEU A 202 -31.27 3.47 42.38
C LEU A 202 -32.42 4.50 42.41
N HIS A 203 -32.81 4.97 41.22
CA HIS A 203 -33.97 5.89 41.11
C HIS A 203 -35.24 5.25 41.66
N ALA A 204 -35.54 4.01 41.26
CA ALA A 204 -36.72 3.30 41.78
C ALA A 204 -36.66 3.05 43.29
N GLN A 205 -35.47 2.74 43.85
CA GLN A 205 -35.27 2.58 45.29
C GLN A 205 -35.54 3.88 46.05
N VAL A 206 -35.01 5.01 45.57
CA VAL A 206 -35.19 6.32 46.18
C VAL A 206 -36.66 6.77 46.09
N GLU A 207 -37.27 6.65 44.91
CA GLU A 207 -38.66 6.99 44.68
C GLU A 207 -39.60 6.13 45.54
N GLY A 208 -39.35 4.80 45.60
CA GLY A 208 -40.09 3.92 46.46
C GLY A 208 -39.99 4.26 47.95
N MET A 209 -38.80 4.66 48.43
CA MET A 209 -38.59 5.12 49.79
C MET A 209 -39.31 6.45 50.07
N MET A 210 -39.35 7.37 49.09
CA MET A 210 -40.06 8.65 49.21
C MET A 210 -41.57 8.45 49.31
N MET A 211 -42.10 7.50 48.55
CA MET A 211 -43.55 7.23 48.49
C MET A 211 -44.00 6.18 49.51
N ASN A 212 -43.13 5.63 50.34
CA ASN A 212 -43.37 4.52 51.27
C ASN A 212 -44.07 3.31 50.62
N LEU A 213 -43.59 2.92 49.42
CA LEU A 213 -44.22 1.86 48.63
C LEU A 213 -43.65 0.45 48.97
N GLY A 214 -44.52 -0.46 49.40
CA GLY A 214 -44.18 -1.87 49.57
C GLY A 214 -42.88 -2.13 50.34
N ASP A 215 -41.98 -2.95 49.79
CA ASP A 215 -40.72 -3.30 50.42
C ASP A 215 -39.74 -2.09 50.55
N TYR A 216 -40.00 -0.98 49.89
CA TYR A 216 -39.20 0.24 49.98
C TYR A 216 -39.57 1.13 51.17
N ALA A 217 -40.70 0.81 51.89
CA ALA A 217 -41.10 1.55 53.08
C ALA A 217 -40.09 1.34 54.26
N ASP A 218 -39.43 0.19 54.30
CA ASP A 218 -38.34 -0.10 55.25
C ASP A 218 -37.03 0.53 54.73
N ARG A 219 -36.78 1.76 55.11
CA ARG A 219 -35.60 2.51 54.69
C ARG A 219 -34.30 1.89 55.19
N ASP A 220 -34.29 1.27 56.38
CA ASP A 220 -33.10 0.64 56.97
C ASP A 220 -32.69 -0.61 56.17
N ALA A 221 -33.64 -1.31 55.59
CA ALA A 221 -33.37 -2.44 54.69
C ALA A 221 -32.98 -2.00 53.29
N VAL A 222 -33.47 -0.87 52.77
CA VAL A 222 -33.24 -0.40 51.39
C VAL A 222 -31.92 0.41 51.28
N LEU A 223 -31.57 1.25 52.27
CA LEU A 223 -30.38 2.07 52.21
C LEU A 223 -29.08 1.26 51.99
N PRO A 224 -28.82 0.10 52.62
CA PRO A 224 -27.65 -0.71 52.31
C PRO A 224 -27.64 -1.26 50.88
N ARG A 225 -28.85 -1.54 50.27
CA ARG A 225 -28.95 -1.96 48.87
C ARG A 225 -28.65 -0.80 47.94
N ALA A 226 -29.15 0.40 48.23
CA ALA A 226 -28.85 1.60 47.48
C ALA A 226 -27.36 1.94 47.50
N LEU A 227 -26.71 1.84 48.69
CA LEU A 227 -25.27 2.06 48.81
C LEU A 227 -24.44 1.08 47.97
N ARG A 228 -24.78 -0.21 47.98
CA ARG A 228 -24.13 -1.21 47.10
C ARG A 228 -24.31 -0.89 45.61
N THR A 229 -25.45 -0.31 45.22
CA THR A 229 -25.68 0.12 43.83
C THR A 229 -24.77 1.30 43.46
N VAL A 230 -24.60 2.28 44.36
CA VAL A 230 -23.68 3.40 44.18
C VAL A 230 -22.23 2.92 44.07
N GLU A 231 -21.78 2.04 44.99
CA GLU A 231 -20.44 1.45 44.96
C GLU A 231 -20.16 0.67 43.65
N ARG A 232 -21.15 -0.04 43.14
CA ARG A 232 -21.06 -0.68 41.81
C ARG A 232 -20.87 0.33 40.69
N MET A 233 -21.63 1.45 40.71
CA MET A 233 -21.49 2.51 39.74
C MET A 233 -20.12 3.15 39.80
N GLN A 234 -19.60 3.44 41.01
CA GLN A 234 -18.25 3.98 41.21
C GLN A 234 -17.18 3.07 40.62
N ARG A 235 -17.31 1.75 40.83
CA ARG A 235 -16.39 0.76 40.22
C ARG A 235 -16.45 0.79 38.69
N ILE A 236 -17.64 0.81 38.07
CA ILE A 236 -17.78 0.89 36.61
C ILE A 236 -17.12 2.16 36.07
N VAL A 237 -17.37 3.33 36.69
CA VAL A 237 -16.77 4.60 36.29
C VAL A 237 -15.24 4.57 36.43
N GLY A 238 -14.73 4.09 37.58
CA GLY A 238 -13.28 3.98 37.82
C GLY A 238 -12.59 3.06 36.81
N GLN A 239 -13.21 1.93 36.48
CA GLN A 239 -12.72 0.99 35.49
C GLN A 239 -12.74 1.56 34.07
N THR A 240 -13.82 2.25 33.70
CA THR A 240 -13.95 2.92 32.39
C THR A 240 -12.90 4.02 32.22
N LEU A 241 -12.64 4.82 33.26
CA LEU A 241 -11.58 5.84 33.26
C LEU A 241 -10.17 5.20 33.15
N THR A 242 -9.95 4.04 33.76
CA THR A 242 -8.67 3.32 33.63
C THR A 242 -8.40 2.95 32.16
N VAL A 243 -9.37 2.33 31.47
CA VAL A 243 -9.25 1.99 30.03
C VAL A 243 -9.05 3.24 29.17
N SER A 244 -9.84 4.30 29.42
CA SER A 244 -9.73 5.56 28.65
C SER A 244 -8.36 6.24 28.78
N ARG A 245 -7.73 6.18 29.96
CA ARG A 245 -6.39 6.74 30.18
C ARG A 245 -5.28 5.92 29.51
N MET A 246 -5.48 4.63 29.35
CA MET A 246 -4.52 3.76 28.66
C MET A 246 -4.44 4.08 27.15
N ASP A 247 -5.57 4.47 26.56
CA ASP A 247 -5.63 4.89 25.14
C ASP A 247 -4.91 6.23 24.89
N ALA A 248 -4.81 7.10 25.91
CA ALA A 248 -4.30 8.47 25.80
C ALA A 248 -2.77 8.60 25.79
N ALA A 249 -2.01 7.51 25.70
CA ALA A 249 -0.53 7.50 25.74
C ALA A 249 0.12 8.23 26.96
N GLU A 250 -0.65 8.64 27.94
CA GLU A 250 -0.17 9.18 29.23
C GLU A 250 0.22 8.06 30.20
N LEU A 251 0.78 6.98 29.64
CA LEU A 251 1.39 5.92 30.42
C LEU A 251 2.65 6.52 31.05
N GLY A 252 2.68 6.62 32.39
CA GLY A 252 3.80 7.16 33.13
C GLY A 252 5.12 6.45 32.81
N GLU A 253 6.23 6.91 33.46
CA GLU A 253 7.55 6.30 33.28
C GLU A 253 7.57 4.84 33.73
N ARG A 254 8.19 3.99 32.92
CA ARG A 254 8.43 2.59 33.28
C ARG A 254 9.52 2.50 34.34
N ARG A 255 9.31 1.62 35.33
CA ARG A 255 10.27 1.33 36.40
C ARG A 255 10.42 -0.17 36.61
N TRP A 256 11.51 -0.57 37.24
CA TRP A 256 11.68 -1.95 37.66
C TRP A 256 10.83 -2.23 38.90
N LEU A 257 9.91 -3.16 38.79
CA LEU A 257 8.97 -3.59 39.81
C LEU A 257 9.23 -5.06 40.14
N ARG A 258 9.24 -5.42 41.43
CA ARG A 258 9.32 -6.83 41.80
C ARG A 258 7.96 -7.50 41.59
N LEU A 259 7.95 -8.58 40.84
CA LEU A 259 6.71 -9.32 40.53
C LEU A 259 6.06 -9.85 41.79
N ARG A 260 6.85 -10.35 42.73
CA ARG A 260 6.36 -10.85 44.02
C ARG A 260 5.54 -9.79 44.75
N ASP A 261 6.08 -8.57 44.90
CA ASP A 261 5.43 -7.48 45.63
C ASP A 261 4.04 -7.17 45.01
N LEU A 262 3.98 -7.08 43.68
CA LEU A 262 2.70 -6.82 42.95
C LEU A 262 1.63 -7.89 43.20
N ILE A 263 2.05 -9.15 43.28
CA ILE A 263 1.12 -10.27 43.49
C ILE A 263 0.71 -10.37 44.96
N GLU A 264 1.66 -10.18 45.89
CA GLU A 264 1.37 -10.18 47.32
C GLU A 264 0.41 -9.04 47.72
N ASP A 265 0.62 -7.82 47.19
CA ASP A 265 -0.30 -6.69 47.38
C ASP A 265 -1.72 -7.01 46.87
N ALA A 266 -1.82 -7.62 45.67
CA ALA A 266 -3.11 -8.04 45.12
C ALA A 266 -3.79 -9.11 45.96
N VAL A 267 -3.03 -10.08 46.51
CA VAL A 267 -3.56 -11.14 47.38
C VAL A 267 -4.03 -10.54 48.70
N GLU A 268 -3.24 -9.64 49.35
CA GLU A 268 -3.59 -8.95 50.59
C GLU A 268 -4.88 -8.13 50.43
N GLY A 269 -5.04 -7.42 49.28
CA GLY A 269 -6.25 -6.67 48.97
C GLY A 269 -7.54 -7.51 48.93
N HIS A 270 -7.42 -8.82 48.63
CA HIS A 270 -8.56 -9.75 48.56
C HIS A 270 -8.67 -10.73 49.72
N ASP A 271 -7.80 -10.64 50.74
CA ASP A 271 -7.73 -11.58 51.89
C ASP A 271 -9.08 -11.67 52.67
N ALA A 272 -9.73 -10.54 52.89
CA ALA A 272 -11.03 -10.52 53.59
C ALA A 272 -12.09 -11.29 52.83
N LEU A 273 -12.15 -11.15 51.52
CA LEU A 273 -13.10 -11.91 50.64
C LEU A 273 -12.74 -13.40 50.58
N ALA A 274 -11.45 -13.70 50.50
CA ALA A 274 -10.95 -15.06 50.47
C ALA A 274 -11.33 -15.80 51.77
N ARG A 275 -11.13 -15.18 52.93
CA ARG A 275 -11.58 -15.75 54.25
C ARG A 275 -13.07 -15.90 54.33
N GLN A 276 -13.86 -14.90 53.89
CA GLN A 276 -15.34 -15.01 53.85
C GLN A 276 -15.81 -16.18 53.00
N ARG A 277 -15.13 -16.53 51.95
CA ARG A 277 -15.46 -17.62 51.02
C ARG A 277 -14.80 -18.96 51.40
N ASN A 278 -14.00 -18.96 52.50
CA ASN A 278 -13.18 -20.09 52.91
C ASN A 278 -12.24 -20.59 51.79
N VAL A 279 -11.58 -19.66 51.09
CA VAL A 279 -10.60 -19.92 50.03
C VAL A 279 -9.21 -19.58 50.51
N THR A 280 -8.23 -20.41 50.22
CA THR A 280 -6.81 -20.18 50.57
C THR A 280 -6.06 -19.84 49.30
N VAL A 281 -5.10 -18.87 49.39
CA VAL A 281 -4.21 -18.54 48.30
C VAL A 281 -2.82 -19.06 48.61
N ASP A 282 -2.29 -19.89 47.73
CA ASP A 282 -0.94 -20.41 47.74
C ASP A 282 -0.13 -19.67 46.66
N CYS A 283 0.87 -18.89 47.10
CA CYS A 283 1.66 -18.01 46.24
C CYS A 283 3.12 -18.50 46.18
N ASN A 284 3.46 -19.14 45.07
CA ASN A 284 4.81 -19.60 44.77
C ASN A 284 5.44 -18.78 43.64
N VAL A 285 5.78 -17.54 43.96
CA VAL A 285 6.37 -16.57 43.04
C VAL A 285 7.86 -16.38 43.37
N ASP A 286 8.70 -16.45 42.32
CA ASP A 286 10.13 -16.20 42.50
C ASP A 286 10.41 -14.77 42.94
N GLY A 287 11.14 -14.62 44.04
CA GLY A 287 11.45 -13.31 44.64
C GLY A 287 12.46 -12.49 43.86
N GLY A 288 13.21 -13.10 42.95
CA GLY A 288 14.22 -12.42 42.13
C GLY A 288 13.70 -11.82 40.85
N THR A 289 12.45 -12.13 40.48
CA THR A 289 11.87 -11.68 39.20
C THR A 289 11.44 -10.21 39.30
N ALA A 290 11.95 -9.39 38.36
CA ALA A 290 11.57 -8.00 38.19
C ALA A 290 11.04 -7.73 36.77
N LEU A 291 10.04 -6.85 36.67
CA LEU A 291 9.41 -6.42 35.43
C LEU A 291 9.66 -4.94 35.19
N HIS A 292 9.98 -4.55 33.97
CA HIS A 292 10.12 -3.15 33.57
C HIS A 292 8.79 -2.64 33.00
N ALA A 293 7.97 -2.04 33.88
CA ALA A 293 6.61 -1.66 33.57
C ALA A 293 6.20 -0.33 34.22
N VAL A 294 5.03 0.16 33.85
CA VAL A 294 4.43 1.36 34.47
C VAL A 294 3.80 0.99 35.80
N PRO A 295 4.26 1.60 36.95
CA PRO A 295 3.65 1.39 38.24
C PRO A 295 2.14 1.71 38.21
N GLY A 296 1.38 1.01 39.04
CA GLY A 296 -0.07 1.22 39.17
C GLY A 296 -0.93 0.63 38.05
N LEU A 297 -0.36 0.28 36.90
CA LEU A 297 -1.07 -0.47 35.86
C LEU A 297 -1.03 -1.97 36.14
N LEU A 298 0.16 -2.52 36.40
CA LEU A 298 0.29 -3.95 36.75
C LEU A 298 -0.43 -4.28 38.04
N ASP A 299 -0.39 -3.37 39.04
CA ASP A 299 -1.15 -3.51 40.29
C ASP A 299 -2.65 -3.76 39.97
N LYS A 300 -3.25 -2.92 39.14
CA LYS A 300 -4.66 -3.09 38.71
C LYS A 300 -4.91 -4.36 37.92
N ALA A 301 -3.94 -4.79 37.09
CA ALA A 301 -4.09 -6.01 36.33
C ALA A 301 -4.06 -7.25 37.22
N PHE A 302 -3.10 -7.32 38.16
CA PHE A 302 -3.04 -8.42 39.14
C PHE A 302 -4.19 -8.39 40.14
N ASP A 303 -4.61 -7.22 40.61
CA ASP A 303 -5.79 -7.04 41.44
C ASP A 303 -7.04 -7.59 40.76
N ALA A 304 -7.24 -7.30 39.45
CA ALA A 304 -8.36 -7.79 38.69
C ALA A 304 -8.32 -9.32 38.49
N VAL A 305 -7.13 -9.90 38.23
CA VAL A 305 -6.98 -11.35 38.03
C VAL A 305 -7.16 -12.11 39.33
N VAL A 306 -6.49 -11.66 40.41
CA VAL A 306 -6.58 -12.28 41.76
C VAL A 306 -8.00 -12.14 42.30
N GLY A 307 -8.59 -10.93 42.19
CA GLY A 307 -9.97 -10.70 42.61
C GLY A 307 -10.98 -11.59 41.84
N ASN A 308 -10.78 -11.81 40.56
CA ASN A 308 -11.58 -12.73 39.77
C ASN A 308 -11.40 -14.16 40.25
N ALA A 309 -10.17 -14.61 40.48
CA ALA A 309 -9.88 -15.95 40.99
C ALA A 309 -10.58 -16.20 42.34
N VAL A 310 -10.51 -15.24 43.29
CA VAL A 310 -11.16 -15.32 44.61
C VAL A 310 -12.67 -15.30 44.50
N ALA A 311 -13.23 -14.42 43.61
CA ALA A 311 -14.69 -14.31 43.44
C ALA A 311 -15.34 -15.55 42.87
N TYR A 312 -14.64 -16.30 42.02
CA TYR A 312 -15.19 -17.47 41.34
C TYR A 312 -14.64 -18.83 41.86
N ALA A 313 -13.71 -18.81 42.81
CA ALA A 313 -13.19 -20.03 43.42
C ALA A 313 -14.29 -20.77 44.15
N ALA A 314 -14.26 -22.09 44.07
CA ALA A 314 -15.15 -22.96 44.86
C ALA A 314 -14.85 -22.82 46.36
N PRO A 315 -15.87 -22.74 47.24
CA PRO A 315 -15.65 -22.65 48.67
C PRO A 315 -14.78 -23.81 49.18
N GLY A 316 -13.82 -23.53 50.06
CA GLY A 316 -12.89 -24.54 50.58
C GLY A 316 -11.78 -24.96 49.62
N SER A 317 -11.63 -24.29 48.48
CA SER A 317 -10.55 -24.58 47.52
C SER A 317 -9.32 -23.74 47.71
N VAL A 318 -8.22 -24.14 47.06
CA VAL A 318 -6.95 -23.41 47.06
C VAL A 318 -6.77 -22.75 45.67
N ILE A 319 -6.39 -21.49 45.66
CA ILE A 319 -5.93 -20.76 44.48
C ILE A 319 -4.41 -20.87 44.46
N CYS A 320 -3.84 -21.36 43.36
CA CYS A 320 -2.41 -21.45 43.18
C CYS A 320 -1.92 -20.35 42.25
N ILE A 321 -0.94 -19.56 42.66
CA ILE A 321 -0.25 -18.55 41.86
C ILE A 321 1.20 -18.97 41.72
N GLU A 322 1.64 -19.24 40.51
CA GLU A 322 2.96 -19.77 40.19
C GLU A 322 3.64 -18.95 39.12
N THR A 323 4.96 -18.81 39.21
CA THR A 323 5.80 -18.31 38.12
C THR A 323 6.53 -19.45 37.45
N GLY A 324 6.67 -19.38 36.14
CA GLY A 324 7.39 -20.35 35.33
C GLY A 324 8.08 -19.72 34.14
N MET A 325 8.97 -20.48 33.53
CA MET A 325 9.61 -20.08 32.28
C MET A 325 9.10 -21.00 31.16
N VAL A 326 8.58 -20.43 30.09
CA VAL A 326 8.15 -21.19 28.92
C VAL A 326 9.07 -20.89 27.75
N LEU A 327 9.61 -21.94 27.12
CA LEU A 327 10.40 -21.79 25.90
C LEU A 327 9.50 -21.34 24.76
N VAL A 328 9.80 -20.19 24.16
CA VAL A 328 9.07 -19.66 23.00
C VAL A 328 9.79 -20.13 21.74
N PRO A 329 9.20 -21.00 20.91
CA PRO A 329 9.80 -21.42 19.65
C PRO A 329 10.09 -20.22 18.74
N GLY A 330 11.32 -20.14 18.21
CA GLY A 330 11.70 -19.09 17.24
C GLY A 330 12.31 -17.81 17.84
N ARG A 331 12.52 -17.71 19.16
CA ARG A 331 13.38 -16.68 19.77
C ARG A 331 14.82 -17.17 19.87
N CYS A 332 15.76 -16.22 19.71
CA CYS A 332 17.18 -16.45 19.71
C CYS A 332 17.65 -17.15 21.00
N GLU A 333 18.65 -18.04 20.90
CA GLU A 333 19.24 -18.84 22.00
C GLU A 333 19.75 -18.00 23.20
N THR A 334 19.90 -16.69 23.04
CA THR A 334 20.35 -15.76 24.08
C THR A 334 19.24 -15.21 24.98
N MET A 335 17.95 -15.46 24.66
CA MET A 335 16.80 -15.13 25.51
C MET A 335 15.93 -16.40 25.69
N PRO A 336 16.27 -17.27 26.62
CA PRO A 336 15.62 -18.56 26.77
C PRO A 336 14.28 -18.43 27.54
N GLY A 337 13.22 -18.10 26.87
CA GLY A 337 11.91 -18.25 27.42
C GLY A 337 11.17 -16.97 27.81
N ALA A 338 9.84 -17.04 27.77
CA ALA A 338 8.98 -16.01 28.33
C ALA A 338 8.68 -16.37 29.81
N LEU A 339 8.74 -15.38 30.69
CA LEU A 339 8.25 -15.51 32.04
C LEU A 339 6.72 -15.64 31.98
N THR A 340 6.18 -16.66 32.63
CA THR A 340 4.73 -16.85 32.78
C THR A 340 4.33 -16.72 34.25
N VAL A 341 3.21 -16.06 34.47
CA VAL A 341 2.49 -16.05 35.75
C VAL A 341 1.20 -16.82 35.53
N THR A 342 1.02 -17.90 36.28
CA THR A 342 -0.17 -18.74 36.17
C THR A 342 -1.00 -18.62 37.45
N VAL A 343 -2.25 -18.23 37.31
CA VAL A 343 -3.23 -18.19 38.40
C VAL A 343 -4.26 -19.29 38.14
N ARG A 344 -4.33 -20.28 39.04
CA ARG A 344 -5.27 -21.42 38.94
C ARG A 344 -6.21 -21.41 40.11
N ASN A 345 -7.49 -21.54 39.82
CA ASN A 345 -8.52 -21.71 40.83
C ASN A 345 -9.47 -22.87 40.40
N ARG A 346 -10.03 -23.55 41.38
CA ARG A 346 -11.11 -24.51 41.13
C ARG A 346 -12.43 -23.73 41.06
N ALA A 347 -13.06 -23.76 39.88
CA ALA A 347 -14.31 -23.06 39.63
C ALA A 347 -15.28 -23.97 38.90
N GLU A 348 -16.52 -23.54 38.70
CA GLU A 348 -17.46 -24.17 37.80
C GLU A 348 -16.94 -24.13 36.37
N GLN A 349 -17.13 -25.24 35.65
CA GLN A 349 -16.65 -25.35 34.27
C GLN A 349 -17.44 -24.41 33.36
N LEU A 350 -16.72 -23.62 32.60
CA LEU A 350 -17.29 -22.75 31.59
C LEU A 350 -17.46 -23.49 30.26
N ALA A 351 -18.45 -23.11 29.49
CA ALA A 351 -18.59 -23.57 28.13
C ALA A 351 -17.44 -23.04 27.26
N GLU A 352 -17.00 -23.79 26.27
CA GLU A 352 -15.90 -23.38 25.37
C GLU A 352 -16.19 -22.06 24.62
N ALA A 353 -17.46 -21.84 24.24
CA ALA A 353 -17.93 -20.61 23.64
C ALA A 353 -17.78 -19.39 24.56
N ASP A 354 -17.95 -19.58 25.88
CA ASP A 354 -17.81 -18.50 26.87
C ASP A 354 -16.36 -18.21 27.20
N LEU A 355 -15.46 -19.20 27.14
CA LEU A 355 -14.03 -19.01 27.33
C LEU A 355 -13.45 -18.04 26.30
N ALA A 356 -13.86 -18.15 25.03
CA ALA A 356 -13.43 -17.25 23.96
C ALA A 356 -13.85 -15.79 24.19
N ARG A 357 -14.89 -15.57 24.99
CA ARG A 357 -15.50 -14.25 25.25
C ARG A 357 -15.09 -13.63 26.59
N LEU A 358 -14.34 -14.32 27.43
CA LEU A 358 -13.95 -13.81 28.74
C LEU A 358 -13.16 -12.49 28.71
N GLY A 359 -12.46 -12.21 27.60
CA GLY A 359 -11.79 -10.95 27.35
C GLY A 359 -12.68 -9.81 26.84
N GLU A 360 -13.94 -10.08 26.46
CA GLU A 360 -14.86 -9.05 26.02
C GLU A 360 -15.28 -8.14 27.18
N PRO A 361 -15.40 -6.83 26.99
CA PRO A 361 -15.84 -5.90 28.04
C PRO A 361 -17.28 -6.23 28.44
N PHE A 362 -17.52 -6.24 29.77
CA PHE A 362 -18.84 -6.51 30.41
C PHE A 362 -19.40 -7.93 30.19
N PHE A 363 -18.65 -8.81 29.53
CA PHE A 363 -19.11 -10.19 29.33
C PHE A 363 -19.15 -10.95 30.66
N ARG A 364 -20.22 -11.71 30.84
CA ARG A 364 -20.46 -12.59 32.00
C ARG A 364 -21.22 -13.82 31.54
N PRO A 365 -20.67 -15.03 31.75
CA PRO A 365 -21.31 -16.28 31.32
C PRO A 365 -22.70 -16.53 31.94
N ASP A 366 -22.92 -16.06 33.16
CA ASP A 366 -24.15 -16.28 33.91
C ASP A 366 -24.69 -14.99 34.54
N VAL A 367 -25.74 -14.43 33.92
CA VAL A 367 -26.36 -13.19 34.40
C VAL A 367 -27.11 -13.40 35.73
N SER A 368 -27.63 -14.58 35.97
CA SER A 368 -28.42 -14.89 37.16
C SER A 368 -27.61 -15.02 38.45
N ARG A 369 -26.37 -15.52 38.37
CA ARG A 369 -25.43 -15.63 39.49
C ARG A 369 -24.65 -14.34 39.73
N SER A 370 -24.69 -13.47 38.76
CA SER A 370 -23.90 -12.25 38.73
C SER A 370 -24.32 -11.21 39.77
N SER A 371 -25.56 -11.24 40.24
CA SER A 371 -26.03 -10.31 41.28
C SER A 371 -25.43 -10.65 42.67
N ALA A 372 -25.08 -11.88 42.92
CA ALA A 372 -24.48 -12.34 44.20
C ALA A 372 -22.98 -12.00 44.29
N THR A 373 -22.24 -12.05 43.19
CA THR A 373 -20.78 -11.81 43.17
C THR A 373 -20.40 -10.35 42.90
N GLY A 374 -21.37 -9.50 42.51
CA GLY A 374 -21.17 -8.04 42.39
C GLY A 374 -20.14 -7.58 41.30
N GLY A 375 -19.66 -8.50 40.47
CA GLY A 375 -18.66 -8.18 39.42
C GLY A 375 -19.23 -7.30 38.30
N THR A 376 -18.41 -6.50 37.69
CA THR A 376 -18.76 -5.59 36.58
C THR A 376 -18.60 -6.24 35.20
N GLY A 377 -17.87 -7.36 35.08
CA GLY A 377 -17.46 -7.96 33.80
C GLY A 377 -16.31 -7.19 33.10
N LEU A 378 -15.74 -6.20 33.76
CA LEU A 378 -14.63 -5.41 33.19
C LEU A 378 -13.23 -5.89 33.67
N GLY A 379 -13.15 -6.62 34.79
CA GLY A 379 -11.86 -6.96 35.42
C GLY A 379 -10.89 -7.67 34.48
N ILE A 380 -11.34 -8.76 33.84
CA ILE A 380 -10.49 -9.54 32.92
C ILE A 380 -10.15 -8.72 31.66
N HIS A 381 -11.09 -7.95 31.13
CA HIS A 381 -10.85 -7.06 30.00
C HIS A 381 -9.77 -6.02 30.31
N ILE A 382 -9.82 -5.41 31.49
CA ILE A 382 -8.83 -4.44 31.95
C ILE A 382 -7.46 -5.11 32.11
N ALA A 383 -7.39 -6.25 32.77
CA ALA A 383 -6.16 -7.02 32.93
C ALA A 383 -5.54 -7.34 31.56
N HIS A 384 -6.35 -7.85 30.63
CA HIS A 384 -5.94 -8.17 29.28
C HIS A 384 -5.39 -6.94 28.53
N THR A 385 -6.09 -5.80 28.61
CA THR A 385 -5.67 -4.55 27.98
C THR A 385 -4.37 -4.01 28.57
N ILE A 386 -4.23 -4.07 29.91
CA ILE A 386 -3.00 -3.66 30.61
C ILE A 386 -1.83 -4.56 30.18
N PHE A 387 -1.98 -5.89 30.27
CA PHE A 387 -0.90 -6.80 29.90
C PHE A 387 -0.43 -6.58 28.46
N ARG A 388 -1.37 -6.42 27.51
CA ARG A 388 -1.03 -6.10 26.11
C ARG A 388 -0.28 -4.77 25.98
N SER A 389 -0.69 -3.71 26.70
CA SER A 389 -0.02 -2.39 26.67
C SER A 389 1.41 -2.45 27.23
N GLN A 390 1.67 -3.37 28.16
CA GLN A 390 2.99 -3.61 28.72
C GLN A 390 3.85 -4.58 27.88
N GLY A 391 3.33 -5.10 26.77
CA GLY A 391 4.01 -6.04 25.88
C GLY A 391 3.95 -7.49 26.37
N CYS A 392 3.05 -7.80 27.28
CA CYS A 392 2.79 -9.17 27.72
C CYS A 392 1.71 -9.83 26.82
N THR A 393 1.75 -11.14 26.72
CA THR A 393 0.70 -11.94 26.08
C THR A 393 -0.15 -12.56 27.20
N PRO A 394 -1.40 -12.16 27.34
CA PRO A 394 -2.29 -12.71 28.36
C PRO A 394 -2.81 -14.09 27.98
#